data_c6e39a6dde257397994391516f4a8b83
#
_entry.id   c6e39a6dde257397994391516f4a8b83
#
_cell.length_a   1.000
_cell.length_b   1.000
_cell.length_c   1.000
_cell.angle_alpha   90.00
_cell.angle_beta   90.00
_cell.angle_gamma   90.00
#
_symmetry.space_group_name_H-M   'P 1'
#
loop_
_entity.id
_entity.type
_entity.pdbx_description
1 polymer ?
#
loop_
_entity_poly.entity_id
_entity_poly.type
_entity_poly.pdbx_seq_one_letter_code
_entity_poly.pdbx_strand_id
1 'polypeptide(L)'
;MLVYIVGFVRFTSPKSLLLCKTIRNTITIVGNINQKILQKIFFKMQIDLDKIKKLPPDVKKDFMKMALKLDEKKKISKVTHDFLSFAKHMWPEFIEGRHHKIIAKKVNQIAEGKLKRLIVNMPPRHTKSEFASSLLPAWMIGRNPKLKIIQTTHTGELAIRFGRKAKTLMDTEDYKKVFETRLREDSQAAGRWETEQGGEYFASGVGGAITGRGTDLLIIDDPQSEQGAMNSHALER
;
A
#
# COMPACT_ATOMS: atom_id res chain seq x y z
N MET A 1 -8.47 -10.04 -13.00
CA MET A 1 -7.02 -10.06 -12.70
C MET A 1 -6.80 -10.91 -11.48
N LEU A 2 -5.85 -11.84 -11.51
CA LEU A 2 -5.67 -12.84 -10.47
C LEU A 2 -4.29 -12.65 -9.81
N VAL A 3 -4.28 -12.46 -8.48
CA VAL A 3 -3.04 -12.44 -7.69
C VAL A 3 -3.07 -13.66 -6.76
N TYR A 4 -2.20 -14.64 -7.03
CA TYR A 4 -1.99 -15.78 -6.17
C TYR A 4 -0.85 -15.50 -5.20
N ILE A 5 -1.11 -15.71 -3.91
CA ILE A 5 -0.10 -15.56 -2.87
C ILE A 5 -0.03 -16.88 -2.11
N VAL A 6 0.99 -17.70 -2.46
CA VAL A 6 1.22 -18.98 -1.80
C VAL A 6 2.40 -18.81 -0.84
N GLY A 7 2.17 -19.09 0.44
CA GLY A 7 3.24 -19.20 1.43
C GLY A 7 3.63 -20.66 1.63
N PHE A 8 4.88 -21.03 1.38
CA PHE A 8 5.42 -22.33 1.77
C PHE A 8 6.57 -22.19 2.76
N VAL A 9 6.52 -23.04 3.77
CA VAL A 9 7.40 -23.11 4.93
C VAL A 9 8.64 -23.94 4.62
N ARG A 10 9.76 -23.53 5.04
CA ARG A 10 10.84 -24.11 5.85
C ARG A 10 12.17 -23.46 5.53
N PHE A 11 12.74 -22.81 6.51
CA PHE A 11 14.16 -22.98 6.83
C PHE A 11 14.44 -22.50 8.24
N THR A 12 14.89 -23.44 9.04
CA THR A 12 15.53 -23.25 10.34
C THR A 12 16.95 -22.76 10.11
N SER A 13 17.34 -21.63 10.64
CA SER A 13 18.64 -21.42 11.26
C SER A 13 18.78 -20.02 11.87
N PRO A 14 19.32 -19.91 13.09
CA PRO A 14 19.42 -18.65 13.81
C PRO A 14 20.79 -18.02 13.61
N LYS A 15 20.85 -16.81 13.05
CA LYS A 15 21.98 -15.90 13.27
C LYS A 15 21.68 -14.56 12.60
N SER A 16 21.28 -13.58 13.43
CA SER A 16 21.74 -12.18 13.36
C SER A 16 20.96 -11.31 14.35
N LEU A 17 21.26 -11.51 15.61
CA LEU A 17 21.17 -10.42 16.59
C LEU A 17 22.47 -9.63 16.43
N LEU A 18 22.41 -8.43 15.88
CA LEU A 18 23.29 -7.30 16.21
C LEU A 18 22.94 -6.13 15.27
N LEU A 19 22.27 -5.14 15.78
CA LEU A 19 22.61 -3.71 15.64
C LEU A 19 21.45 -2.86 16.15
N CYS A 20 21.41 -2.77 17.46
CA CYS A 20 20.62 -1.76 18.13
C CYS A 20 21.60 -0.87 18.92
N LYS A 21 22.12 0.17 18.26
CA LYS A 21 22.77 1.31 18.92
C LYS A 21 22.97 2.41 17.87
N THR A 22 22.09 3.40 17.85
CA THR A 22 22.40 4.82 17.68
C THR A 22 21.10 5.62 17.60
N ILE A 23 20.43 5.78 18.72
CA ILE A 23 19.40 6.80 18.88
C ILE A 23 19.83 7.63 20.09
N ARG A 24 20.58 8.68 19.82
CA ARG A 24 20.72 9.88 20.69
C ARG A 24 21.40 10.94 19.85
N ASN A 25 20.58 11.82 19.26
CA ASN A 25 20.91 13.22 18.92
C ASN A 25 19.81 13.76 18.01
N THR A 26 18.63 13.98 18.55
CA THR A 26 17.53 14.59 17.79
C THR A 26 16.82 15.62 18.66
N ILE A 27 17.43 16.74 18.92
CA ILE A 27 16.74 17.95 19.42
C ILE A 27 17.53 19.22 19.03
N THR A 28 17.95 19.36 17.77
CA THR A 28 18.45 20.68 17.30
C THR A 28 18.23 20.87 15.79
N ILE A 29 17.20 20.28 15.19
CA ILE A 29 17.11 20.21 13.71
C ILE A 29 15.84 20.89 13.15
N VAL A 30 14.97 21.48 13.93
CA VAL A 30 13.73 22.06 13.41
C VAL A 30 13.95 23.33 12.58
N GLY A 31 15.07 24.04 12.78
CA GLY A 31 15.44 25.22 11.95
C GLY A 31 16.11 24.88 10.60
N ASN A 32 16.79 23.72 10.50
CA ASN A 32 17.62 23.36 9.33
C ASN A 32 16.90 22.46 8.31
N ILE A 33 15.81 21.81 8.68
CA ILE A 33 15.08 20.90 7.79
C ILE A 33 14.42 21.64 6.63
N ASN A 34 13.88 22.82 6.88
CA ASN A 34 13.24 23.64 5.85
C ASN A 34 14.24 24.15 4.78
N GLN A 35 15.45 24.48 5.15
CA GLN A 35 16.45 24.95 4.16
C GLN A 35 16.95 23.83 3.25
N LYS A 36 17.22 22.64 3.77
CA LYS A 36 17.66 21.50 2.94
C LYS A 36 16.57 20.99 1.99
N ILE A 37 15.30 21.01 2.42
CA ILE A 37 14.19 20.64 1.55
C ILE A 37 14.00 21.68 0.45
N LEU A 38 14.05 22.97 0.79
CA LEU A 38 13.97 24.06 -0.18
C LEU A 38 15.14 24.03 -1.17
N GLN A 39 16.38 23.81 -0.72
CA GLN A 39 17.51 23.63 -1.62
C GLN A 39 17.35 22.46 -2.59
N LYS A 40 16.81 21.32 -2.15
CA LYS A 40 16.52 20.19 -3.03
C LYS A 40 15.41 20.50 -4.05
N ILE A 41 14.38 21.24 -3.64
CA ILE A 41 13.28 21.67 -4.53
C ILE A 41 13.82 22.63 -5.58
N PHE A 42 14.61 23.62 -5.18
CA PHE A 42 15.20 24.62 -6.07
C PHE A 42 16.19 24.01 -7.06
N PHE A 43 17.09 23.12 -6.59
CA PHE A 43 18.01 22.40 -7.44
C PHE A 43 17.29 21.54 -8.50
N LYS A 44 16.19 20.88 -8.12
CA LYS A 44 15.39 20.03 -9.03
C LYS A 44 14.56 20.82 -10.04
N MET A 45 14.28 22.09 -9.76
CA MET A 45 13.53 22.99 -10.65
C MET A 45 14.45 23.88 -11.51
N GLN A 46 15.78 23.72 -11.43
CA GLN A 46 16.78 24.57 -12.10
C GLN A 46 16.57 26.07 -11.83
N ILE A 47 16.07 26.40 -10.65
CA ILE A 47 15.82 27.78 -10.27
C ILE A 47 17.06 28.35 -9.60
N ASP A 48 17.53 29.46 -10.10
CA ASP A 48 18.67 30.20 -9.56
C ASP A 48 18.31 30.83 -8.20
N LEU A 49 18.93 30.29 -7.14
CA LEU A 49 18.70 30.72 -5.76
C LEU A 49 19.05 32.21 -5.53
N ASP A 50 19.99 32.73 -6.30
CA ASP A 50 20.45 34.13 -6.15
C ASP A 50 19.41 35.11 -6.74
N LYS A 51 18.65 34.67 -7.75
CA LYS A 51 17.52 35.45 -8.25
C LYS A 51 16.38 35.53 -7.23
N ILE A 52 16.13 34.44 -6.48
CA ILE A 52 15.09 34.42 -5.44
C ILE A 52 15.46 35.30 -4.24
N LYS A 53 16.75 35.38 -3.88
CA LYS A 53 17.23 36.21 -2.78
C LYS A 53 16.96 37.72 -3.03
N LYS A 54 16.92 38.11 -4.30
CA LYS A 54 16.71 39.49 -4.74
C LYS A 54 15.23 39.89 -4.86
N LEU A 55 14.27 38.94 -4.70
CA LEU A 55 12.84 39.23 -4.78
C LEU A 55 12.35 39.99 -3.53
N PRO A 56 11.32 40.84 -3.67
CA PRO A 56 10.63 41.45 -2.54
C PRO A 56 10.12 40.41 -1.55
N PRO A 57 10.04 40.70 -0.25
CA PRO A 57 9.65 39.75 0.79
C PRO A 57 8.32 39.04 0.54
N ASP A 58 7.33 39.79 0.04
CA ASP A 58 5.98 39.25 -0.24
C ASP A 58 6.00 38.27 -1.41
N VAL A 59 6.68 38.61 -2.51
CA VAL A 59 6.83 37.73 -3.68
C VAL A 59 7.62 36.47 -3.32
N LYS A 60 8.61 36.60 -2.47
CA LYS A 60 9.38 35.45 -1.96
C LYS A 60 8.51 34.50 -1.13
N LYS A 61 7.63 35.04 -0.28
CA LYS A 61 6.69 34.26 0.54
C LYS A 61 5.69 33.49 -0.33
N ASP A 62 5.14 34.13 -1.35
CA ASP A 62 4.18 33.51 -2.26
C ASP A 62 4.86 32.44 -3.14
N PHE A 63 6.07 32.72 -3.61
CA PHE A 63 6.89 31.75 -4.35
C PHE A 63 7.19 30.51 -3.49
N MET A 64 7.56 30.68 -2.22
CA MET A 64 7.80 29.58 -1.31
C MET A 64 6.54 28.73 -1.07
N LYS A 65 5.38 29.40 -0.88
CA LYS A 65 4.08 28.71 -0.77
C LYS A 65 3.76 27.89 -2.02
N MET A 66 4.01 28.45 -3.20
CA MET A 66 3.76 27.78 -4.47
C MET A 66 4.71 26.57 -4.66
N ALA A 67 5.97 26.73 -4.33
CA ALA A 67 6.96 25.65 -4.40
C ALA A 67 6.61 24.48 -3.47
N LEU A 68 6.19 24.76 -2.24
CA LEU A 68 5.74 23.74 -1.28
C LEU A 68 4.48 23.02 -1.80
N LYS A 69 3.49 23.74 -2.32
CA LYS A 69 2.28 23.13 -2.91
C LYS A 69 2.62 22.24 -4.11
N LEU A 70 3.59 22.61 -4.94
CA LEU A 70 4.04 21.80 -6.08
C LEU A 70 4.77 20.53 -5.61
N ASP A 71 5.59 20.61 -4.58
CA ASP A 71 6.27 19.43 -4.02
C ASP A 71 5.26 18.47 -3.39
N GLU A 72 4.29 18.99 -2.66
CA GLU A 72 3.21 18.21 -2.08
C GLU A 72 2.39 17.50 -3.17
N LYS A 73 1.98 18.22 -4.22
CA LYS A 73 1.29 17.61 -5.38
C LYS A 73 2.12 16.52 -6.05
N LYS A 74 3.44 16.71 -6.20
CA LYS A 74 4.34 15.68 -6.76
C LYS A 74 4.43 14.47 -5.84
N LYS A 75 4.49 14.66 -4.52
CA LYS A 75 4.48 13.56 -3.55
C LYS A 75 3.17 12.78 -3.61
N ILE A 76 2.03 13.46 -3.58
CA ILE A 76 0.71 12.82 -3.70
C ILE A 76 0.62 12.06 -5.02
N SER A 77 0.97 12.67 -6.14
CA SER A 77 0.96 12.00 -7.45
C SER A 77 1.85 10.75 -7.47
N LYS A 78 3.02 10.79 -6.83
CA LYS A 78 3.88 9.62 -6.72
C LYS A 78 3.23 8.52 -5.88
N VAL A 79 2.65 8.84 -4.75
CA VAL A 79 1.95 7.90 -3.86
C VAL A 79 0.75 7.27 -4.57
N THR A 80 0.02 8.05 -5.36
CA THR A 80 -1.13 7.57 -6.15
C THR A 80 -0.71 6.54 -7.21
N HIS A 81 0.44 6.73 -7.88
CA HIS A 81 0.81 5.93 -9.05
C HIS A 81 1.85 4.83 -8.77
N ASP A 82 2.53 4.87 -7.63
CA ASP A 82 3.56 3.88 -7.25
C ASP A 82 3.22 3.21 -5.93
N PHE A 83 2.99 1.90 -5.99
CA PHE A 83 2.57 1.10 -4.84
C PHE A 83 3.58 1.11 -3.69
N LEU A 84 4.89 1.11 -3.98
CA LEU A 84 5.91 1.18 -2.93
C LEU A 84 5.89 2.53 -2.20
N SER A 85 5.67 3.60 -2.95
CA SER A 85 5.52 4.95 -2.38
C SER A 85 4.26 5.06 -1.53
N PHE A 86 3.16 4.42 -1.95
CA PHE A 86 1.95 4.30 -1.16
C PHE A 86 2.18 3.50 0.13
N ALA A 87 2.82 2.34 0.04
CA ALA A 87 3.13 1.53 1.22
C ALA A 87 3.96 2.31 2.26
N LYS A 88 4.97 3.05 1.82
CA LYS A 88 5.79 3.92 2.70
C LYS A 88 5.01 5.09 3.30
N HIS A 89 4.05 5.62 2.57
CA HIS A 89 3.23 6.72 3.03
C HIS A 89 2.24 6.27 4.11
N MET A 90 1.60 5.11 3.89
CA MET A 90 0.59 4.57 4.80
C MET A 90 1.18 3.80 5.99
N TRP A 91 2.43 3.41 5.91
CA TRP A 91 3.12 2.67 6.97
C TRP A 91 4.48 3.30 7.27
N PRO A 92 4.54 4.30 8.17
CA PRO A 92 5.77 5.06 8.47
C PRO A 92 6.94 4.20 8.99
N GLU A 93 6.64 3.12 9.71
CA GLU A 93 7.63 2.19 10.27
C GLU A 93 8.09 1.12 9.26
N PHE A 94 7.63 1.20 8.01
CA PHE A 94 7.93 0.22 6.99
C PHE A 94 9.41 0.19 6.63
N ILE A 95 10.03 -0.97 6.86
CA ILE A 95 11.43 -1.22 6.48
C ILE A 95 11.47 -1.83 5.09
N GLU A 96 11.97 -1.07 4.12
CA GLU A 96 12.06 -1.48 2.74
C GLU A 96 13.14 -2.55 2.53
N GLY A 97 12.73 -3.72 2.04
CA GLY A 97 13.62 -4.78 1.56
C GLY A 97 13.63 -4.90 0.03
N ARG A 98 14.60 -5.65 -0.51
CA ARG A 98 14.71 -5.90 -1.96
C ARG A 98 13.44 -6.56 -2.54
N HIS A 99 12.85 -7.50 -1.81
CA HIS A 99 11.62 -8.19 -2.20
C HIS A 99 10.43 -7.24 -2.35
N HIS A 100 10.30 -6.24 -1.47
CA HIS A 100 9.24 -5.23 -1.56
C HIS A 100 9.30 -4.44 -2.87
N LYS A 101 10.51 -4.05 -3.32
CA LYS A 101 10.71 -3.37 -4.60
C LYS A 101 10.26 -4.22 -5.78
N ILE A 102 10.60 -5.52 -5.75
CA ILE A 102 10.24 -6.47 -6.81
C ILE A 102 8.72 -6.63 -6.88
N ILE A 103 8.07 -6.86 -5.73
CA ILE A 103 6.62 -7.02 -5.64
C ILE A 103 5.92 -5.75 -6.09
N ALA A 104 6.31 -4.58 -5.56
CA ALA A 104 5.70 -3.31 -5.90
C ALA A 104 5.78 -3.00 -7.41
N LYS A 105 6.92 -3.30 -8.04
CA LYS A 105 7.06 -3.17 -9.50
C LYS A 105 6.05 -4.04 -10.26
N LYS A 106 5.81 -5.28 -9.79
CA LYS A 106 4.83 -6.18 -10.39
C LYS A 106 3.39 -5.72 -10.13
N VAL A 107 3.12 -5.24 -8.93
CA VAL A 107 1.82 -4.63 -8.56
C VAL A 107 1.52 -3.41 -9.43
N ASN A 108 2.50 -2.54 -9.67
CA ASN A 108 2.34 -1.41 -10.60
C ASN A 108 1.96 -1.89 -12.02
N GLN A 109 2.62 -2.95 -12.52
CA GLN A 109 2.27 -3.54 -13.83
C GLN A 109 0.85 -4.12 -13.86
N ILE A 110 0.38 -4.67 -12.73
CA ILE A 110 -1.01 -5.12 -12.57
C ILE A 110 -1.97 -3.92 -12.67
N ALA A 111 -1.70 -2.88 -11.91
CA ALA A 111 -2.53 -1.67 -11.89
C ALA A 111 -2.58 -0.93 -13.25
N GLU A 112 -1.54 -1.10 -14.07
CA GLU A 112 -1.46 -0.61 -15.45
C GLU A 112 -2.10 -1.57 -16.49
N GLY A 113 -2.63 -2.74 -16.06
CA GLY A 113 -3.19 -3.75 -16.95
C GLY A 113 -2.15 -4.55 -17.77
N LYS A 114 -0.85 -4.32 -17.55
CA LYS A 114 0.26 -4.99 -18.26
C LYS A 114 0.50 -6.41 -17.76
N LEU A 115 0.17 -6.70 -16.51
CA LEU A 115 0.30 -8.01 -15.88
C LEU A 115 -1.06 -8.46 -15.37
N LYS A 116 -1.53 -9.64 -15.81
CA LYS A 116 -2.87 -10.15 -15.44
C LYS A 116 -2.84 -11.17 -14.31
N ARG A 117 -1.72 -11.81 -14.07
CA ARG A 117 -1.56 -12.86 -13.06
C ARG A 117 -0.21 -12.70 -12.37
N LEU A 118 -0.20 -12.81 -11.04
CA LEU A 118 1.00 -12.73 -10.24
C LEU A 118 0.92 -13.78 -9.13
N ILE A 119 1.96 -14.58 -9.01
CA ILE A 119 2.16 -15.50 -7.88
C ILE A 119 3.34 -14.97 -7.08
N VAL A 120 3.15 -14.85 -5.76
CA VAL A 120 4.18 -14.36 -4.83
C VAL A 120 4.42 -15.43 -3.76
N ASN A 121 5.59 -16.05 -3.81
CA ASN A 121 6.07 -16.96 -2.78
C ASN A 121 7.07 -16.24 -1.89
N MET A 122 6.80 -16.20 -0.60
CA MET A 122 7.67 -15.57 0.39
C MET A 122 7.67 -16.36 1.68
N PRO A 123 8.78 -16.34 2.42
CA PRO A 123 8.81 -16.89 3.78
C PRO A 123 7.80 -16.15 4.68
N PRO A 124 7.31 -16.80 5.74
CA PRO A 124 6.47 -16.14 6.75
C PRO A 124 7.19 -14.95 7.37
N ARG A 125 6.42 -14.00 7.89
CA ARG A 125 6.90 -12.75 8.53
C ARG A 125 7.67 -11.79 7.63
N HIS A 126 7.55 -11.92 6.30
CA HIS A 126 8.13 -10.99 5.32
C HIS A 126 7.08 -10.03 4.74
N THR A 127 6.05 -9.71 5.51
CA THR A 127 5.00 -8.71 5.18
C THR A 127 4.14 -9.02 3.95
N LYS A 128 4.18 -10.27 3.43
CA LYS A 128 3.41 -10.71 2.26
C LYS A 128 1.93 -10.31 2.33
N SER A 129 1.24 -10.73 3.40
CA SER A 129 -0.20 -10.49 3.58
C SER A 129 -0.51 -9.01 3.84
N GLU A 130 0.35 -8.26 4.54
CA GLU A 130 0.13 -6.81 4.68
C GLU A 130 0.19 -6.10 3.32
N PHE A 131 1.15 -6.46 2.47
CA PHE A 131 1.27 -5.90 1.12
C PHE A 131 0.09 -6.27 0.23
N ALA A 132 -0.25 -7.55 0.17
CA ALA A 132 -1.21 -8.05 -0.79
C ALA A 132 -2.66 -8.00 -0.31
N SER A 133 -2.89 -8.19 1.00
CA SER A 133 -4.25 -8.36 1.53
C SER A 133 -4.77 -7.14 2.27
N SER A 134 -3.89 -6.20 2.66
CA SER A 134 -4.29 -4.96 3.33
C SER A 134 -4.02 -3.72 2.47
N LEU A 135 -2.76 -3.51 2.04
CA LEU A 135 -2.34 -2.31 1.31
C LEU A 135 -2.82 -2.31 -0.15
N LEU A 136 -2.69 -3.46 -0.83
CA LEU A 136 -3.04 -3.56 -2.26
C LEU A 136 -4.52 -3.26 -2.55
N PRO A 137 -5.49 -3.85 -1.83
CA PRO A 137 -6.90 -3.54 -2.05
C PRO A 137 -7.21 -2.04 -1.86
N ALA A 138 -6.71 -1.43 -0.80
CA ALA A 138 -6.92 -0.02 -0.51
C ALA A 138 -6.32 0.86 -1.62
N TRP A 139 -5.09 0.57 -2.07
CA TRP A 139 -4.44 1.34 -3.13
C TRP A 139 -5.14 1.19 -4.48
N MET A 140 -5.55 -0.03 -4.85
CA MET A 140 -6.23 -0.29 -6.12
C MET A 140 -7.59 0.40 -6.19
N ILE A 141 -8.38 0.35 -5.12
CA ILE A 141 -9.67 1.04 -5.03
C ILE A 141 -9.48 2.56 -4.97
N GLY A 142 -8.44 3.05 -4.29
CA GLY A 142 -8.12 4.47 -4.30
C GLY A 142 -7.85 5.02 -5.70
N ARG A 143 -7.16 4.24 -6.54
CA ARG A 143 -6.89 4.58 -7.95
C ARG A 143 -8.10 4.44 -8.86
N ASN A 144 -8.91 3.45 -8.62
CA ASN A 144 -10.13 3.19 -9.37
C ASN A 144 -11.28 2.87 -8.42
N PRO A 145 -12.06 3.88 -8.00
CA PRO A 145 -13.13 3.73 -7.02
C PRO A 145 -14.29 2.82 -7.45
N LYS A 146 -14.34 2.41 -8.73
CA LYS A 146 -15.35 1.48 -9.27
C LYS A 146 -14.88 0.04 -9.27
N LEU A 147 -13.66 -0.23 -8.82
CA LEU A 147 -13.04 -1.55 -8.88
C LEU A 147 -13.75 -2.52 -7.94
N LYS A 148 -14.01 -3.74 -8.44
CA LYS A 148 -14.55 -4.84 -7.64
C LYS A 148 -13.44 -5.80 -7.26
N ILE A 149 -13.26 -6.01 -5.96
CA ILE A 149 -12.23 -6.89 -5.40
C ILE A 149 -12.88 -8.05 -4.65
N ILE A 150 -12.45 -9.25 -4.96
CA ILE A 150 -12.69 -10.43 -4.13
C ILE A 150 -11.39 -10.83 -3.49
N GLN A 151 -11.40 -11.00 -2.17
CA GLN A 151 -10.29 -11.54 -1.41
C GLN A 151 -10.68 -12.84 -0.74
N THR A 152 -9.87 -13.89 -0.94
CA THR A 152 -10.08 -15.20 -0.34
C THR A 152 -8.85 -15.66 0.41
N THR A 153 -9.08 -16.32 1.54
CA THR A 153 -8.08 -16.99 2.37
C THR A 153 -8.63 -18.36 2.79
N HIS A 154 -7.82 -19.18 3.49
CA HIS A 154 -8.30 -20.48 3.96
C HIS A 154 -9.52 -20.40 4.88
N THR A 155 -9.71 -19.33 5.66
CA THR A 155 -10.92 -19.09 6.46
C THR A 155 -11.57 -17.76 6.13
N GLY A 156 -12.92 -17.71 6.24
CA GLY A 156 -13.67 -16.46 6.08
C GLY A 156 -13.31 -15.41 7.12
N GLU A 157 -13.01 -15.83 8.36
CA GLU A 157 -12.62 -14.95 9.44
C GLU A 157 -11.32 -14.18 9.12
N LEU A 158 -10.31 -14.88 8.60
CA LEU A 158 -9.06 -14.24 8.19
C LEU A 158 -9.28 -13.26 7.03
N ALA A 159 -10.10 -13.63 6.04
CA ALA A 159 -10.45 -12.75 4.93
C ALA A 159 -11.16 -11.47 5.43
N ILE A 160 -12.11 -11.59 6.36
CA ILE A 160 -12.82 -10.48 6.99
C ILE A 160 -11.85 -9.59 7.78
N ARG A 161 -10.87 -10.16 8.46
CA ARG A 161 -9.83 -9.40 9.17
C ARG A 161 -9.04 -8.50 8.22
N PHE A 162 -8.66 -9.00 7.05
CA PHE A 162 -7.99 -8.19 6.03
C PHE A 162 -8.91 -7.12 5.45
N GLY A 163 -10.17 -7.44 5.21
CA GLY A 163 -11.16 -6.46 4.76
C GLY A 163 -11.34 -5.31 5.75
N ARG A 164 -11.35 -5.62 7.05
CA ARG A 164 -11.38 -4.60 8.11
C ARG A 164 -10.13 -3.71 8.09
N LYS A 165 -8.94 -4.31 7.93
CA LYS A 165 -7.68 -3.56 7.85
C LYS A 165 -7.67 -2.61 6.65
N ALA A 166 -8.03 -3.10 5.46
CA ALA A 166 -8.10 -2.28 4.26
C ALA A 166 -9.10 -1.12 4.43
N LYS A 167 -10.28 -1.41 5.00
CA LYS A 167 -11.28 -0.39 5.32
C LYS A 167 -10.76 0.67 6.29
N THR A 168 -10.16 0.25 7.41
CA THR A 168 -9.58 1.17 8.41
C THR A 168 -8.50 2.04 7.79
N LEU A 169 -7.67 1.47 6.91
CA LEU A 169 -6.64 2.22 6.19
C LEU A 169 -7.25 3.31 5.31
N MET A 170 -8.34 3.00 4.59
CA MET A 170 -9.03 3.96 3.73
C MET A 170 -9.72 5.09 4.52
N ASP A 171 -10.01 4.87 5.79
CA ASP A 171 -10.64 5.88 6.65
C ASP A 171 -9.64 6.83 7.30
N THR A 172 -8.34 6.57 7.18
CA THR A 172 -7.29 7.46 7.73
C THR A 172 -7.22 8.78 6.99
N GLU A 173 -6.87 9.86 7.70
CA GLU A 173 -6.66 11.17 7.10
C GLU A 173 -5.54 11.18 6.05
N ASP A 174 -4.49 10.38 6.25
CA ASP A 174 -3.39 10.29 5.28
C ASP A 174 -3.82 9.63 3.97
N TYR A 175 -4.72 8.64 4.02
CA TYR A 175 -5.33 8.08 2.82
C TYR A 175 -6.22 9.10 2.11
N LYS A 176 -7.07 9.83 2.86
CA LYS A 176 -8.00 10.85 2.35
C LYS A 176 -7.27 12.04 1.69
N LYS A 177 -6.02 12.32 2.07
CA LYS A 177 -5.16 13.32 1.40
C LYS A 177 -4.68 12.85 0.02
N VAL A 178 -4.57 11.52 -0.19
CA VAL A 178 -4.06 10.92 -1.44
C VAL A 178 -5.19 10.60 -2.41
N PHE A 179 -6.31 10.08 -1.90
CA PHE A 179 -7.43 9.61 -2.69
C PHE A 179 -8.74 10.28 -2.27
N GLU A 180 -9.55 10.63 -3.26
CA GLU A 180 -10.90 11.19 -3.03
C GLU A 180 -11.95 10.11 -2.78
N THR A 181 -11.59 8.82 -2.94
CA THR A 181 -12.47 7.68 -2.74
C THR A 181 -13.01 7.64 -1.32
N ARG A 182 -14.33 7.48 -1.19
CA ARG A 182 -15.02 7.35 0.09
C ARG A 182 -15.84 6.06 0.12
N LEU A 183 -16.00 5.53 1.31
CA LEU A 183 -16.84 4.36 1.56
C LEU A 183 -18.29 4.81 1.74
N ARG A 184 -19.22 4.02 1.23
CA ARG A 184 -20.64 4.23 1.46
C ARG A 184 -20.97 4.01 2.94
N GLU A 185 -21.78 4.89 3.52
CA GLU A 185 -22.16 4.82 4.93
C GLU A 185 -23.05 3.61 5.24
N ASP A 186 -23.88 3.18 4.29
CA ASP A 186 -24.84 2.07 4.41
C ASP A 186 -24.24 0.69 4.10
N SER A 187 -22.98 0.60 3.65
CA SER A 187 -22.31 -0.64 3.25
C SER A 187 -20.93 -0.75 3.88
N GLN A 188 -20.88 -0.99 5.19
CA GLN A 188 -19.63 -0.92 5.96
C GLN A 188 -19.34 -2.19 6.79
N ALA A 189 -19.85 -3.35 6.41
CA ALA A 189 -19.50 -4.59 7.07
C ALA A 189 -18.00 -4.92 6.89
N ALA A 190 -17.36 -5.51 7.90
CA ALA A 190 -15.91 -5.75 7.87
C ALA A 190 -15.42 -6.62 6.69
N GLY A 191 -16.27 -7.55 6.25
CA GLY A 191 -15.97 -8.45 5.12
C GLY A 191 -16.60 -8.04 3.79
N ARG A 192 -17.46 -7.00 3.80
CA ARG A 192 -18.11 -6.50 2.59
C ARG A 192 -18.39 -5.02 2.74
N TRP A 193 -17.84 -4.23 1.87
CA TRP A 193 -18.07 -2.79 1.83
C TRP A 193 -17.99 -2.26 0.39
N GLU A 194 -18.60 -1.14 0.18
CA GLU A 194 -18.72 -0.50 -1.13
C GLU A 194 -18.20 0.93 -1.07
N THR A 195 -17.77 1.42 -2.21
CA THR A 195 -17.45 2.84 -2.40
C THR A 195 -18.67 3.61 -2.88
N GLU A 196 -18.70 4.92 -2.66
CA GLU A 196 -19.75 5.79 -3.20
C GLU A 196 -19.85 5.71 -4.74
N GLN A 197 -18.76 5.38 -5.42
CA GLN A 197 -18.67 5.28 -6.87
C GLN A 197 -19.05 3.89 -7.42
N GLY A 198 -19.44 2.93 -6.55
CA GLY A 198 -19.92 1.60 -6.93
C GLY A 198 -18.84 0.53 -7.07
N GLY A 199 -17.64 0.75 -6.52
CA GLY A 199 -16.67 -0.33 -6.29
C GLY A 199 -17.08 -1.19 -5.12
N GLU A 200 -16.61 -2.43 -5.09
CA GLU A 200 -16.95 -3.40 -4.05
C GLU A 200 -15.70 -4.15 -3.57
N TYR A 201 -15.62 -4.37 -2.27
CA TYR A 201 -14.71 -5.33 -1.66
C TYR A 201 -15.51 -6.44 -1.01
N PHE A 202 -15.17 -7.68 -1.32
CA PHE A 202 -15.81 -8.86 -0.78
C PHE A 202 -14.77 -9.87 -0.28
N ALA A 203 -14.87 -10.23 1.01
CA ALA A 203 -14.02 -11.20 1.67
C ALA A 203 -14.73 -12.55 1.82
N SER A 204 -14.06 -13.65 1.49
CA SER A 204 -14.57 -15.01 1.61
C SER A 204 -13.49 -16.00 2.01
N GLY A 205 -13.84 -17.06 2.70
CA GLY A 205 -12.98 -18.24 2.83
C GLY A 205 -13.02 -19.09 1.56
N VAL A 206 -12.02 -19.96 1.38
CA VAL A 206 -12.05 -21.01 0.36
C VAL A 206 -13.27 -21.90 0.58
N GLY A 207 -14.04 -22.16 -0.49
CA GLY A 207 -15.32 -22.87 -0.40
C GLY A 207 -16.51 -22.00 0.00
N GLY A 208 -16.33 -20.71 0.26
CA GLY A 208 -17.42 -19.78 0.50
C GLY A 208 -18.18 -19.41 -0.77
N ALA A 209 -19.36 -18.79 -0.63
CA ALA A 209 -20.26 -18.44 -1.74
C ALA A 209 -19.71 -17.26 -2.56
N ILE A 210 -18.81 -17.53 -3.50
CA ILE A 210 -18.27 -16.55 -4.46
C ILE A 210 -19.04 -16.60 -5.78
N THR A 211 -19.77 -17.67 -6.03
CA THR A 211 -20.50 -17.91 -7.28
C THR A 211 -21.45 -16.75 -7.61
N GLY A 212 -21.44 -16.33 -8.86
CA GLY A 212 -22.30 -15.24 -9.35
C GLY A 212 -21.76 -13.83 -9.11
N ARG A 213 -20.55 -13.69 -8.50
CA ARG A 213 -19.91 -12.39 -8.30
C ARG A 213 -18.87 -12.14 -9.38
N GLY A 214 -19.03 -11.05 -10.14
CA GLY A 214 -17.99 -10.53 -11.00
C GLY A 214 -16.91 -9.80 -10.19
N THR A 215 -15.64 -9.92 -10.59
CA THR A 215 -14.54 -9.19 -9.97
C THR A 215 -13.52 -8.74 -11.01
N ASP A 216 -12.93 -7.58 -10.76
CA ASP A 216 -11.81 -7.06 -11.54
C ASP A 216 -10.47 -7.54 -10.99
N LEU A 217 -10.39 -7.71 -9.66
CA LEU A 217 -9.20 -8.19 -8.96
C LEU A 217 -9.58 -9.30 -7.99
N LEU A 218 -9.00 -10.48 -8.17
CA LEU A 218 -9.07 -11.58 -7.23
C LEU A 218 -7.74 -11.72 -6.49
N ILE A 219 -7.78 -11.66 -5.17
CA ILE A 219 -6.64 -11.86 -4.27
C ILE A 219 -6.86 -13.18 -3.53
N ILE A 220 -5.91 -14.08 -3.62
CA ILE A 220 -5.90 -15.36 -2.91
C ILE A 220 -4.66 -15.39 -2.01
N ASP A 221 -4.87 -15.31 -0.71
CA ASP A 221 -3.81 -15.29 0.29
C ASP A 221 -3.91 -16.55 1.18
N ASP A 222 -2.90 -17.39 1.12
CA ASP A 222 -2.79 -18.65 1.86
C ASP A 222 -4.10 -19.46 1.85
N PRO A 223 -4.50 -20.03 0.69
CA PRO A 223 -5.80 -20.72 0.54
C PRO A 223 -5.88 -22.03 1.32
N GLN A 224 -4.77 -22.56 1.81
CA GLN A 224 -4.69 -23.77 2.63
C GLN A 224 -4.07 -23.46 3.98
N SER A 225 -4.59 -24.13 5.03
CA SER A 225 -3.92 -24.10 6.35
C SER A 225 -2.66 -24.98 6.34
N GLU A 226 -1.73 -24.72 7.28
CA GLU A 226 -0.53 -25.55 7.45
C GLU A 226 -0.87 -27.02 7.68
N GLN A 227 -1.94 -27.30 8.46
CA GLN A 227 -2.44 -28.66 8.71
C GLN A 227 -3.07 -29.27 7.47
N GLY A 228 -3.81 -28.50 6.66
CA GLY A 228 -4.38 -28.94 5.40
C GLY A 228 -3.33 -29.30 4.36
N ALA A 229 -2.22 -28.57 4.31
CA ALA A 229 -1.11 -28.82 3.40
C ALA A 229 -0.32 -30.10 3.74
N MET A 230 -0.43 -30.62 4.96
CA MET A 230 0.18 -31.89 5.38
C MET A 230 -0.70 -33.11 5.05
N ASN A 231 -1.95 -32.92 4.69
CA ASN A 231 -2.91 -33.98 4.39
C ASN A 231 -2.95 -34.22 2.87
N SER A 232 -2.46 -35.35 2.38
CA SER A 232 -2.43 -35.70 0.95
C SER A 232 -3.81 -35.59 0.27
N HIS A 233 -4.89 -35.95 0.97
CA HIS A 233 -6.27 -35.81 0.48
C HIS A 233 -6.76 -34.35 0.35
N ALA A 234 -6.12 -33.38 0.99
CA ALA A 234 -6.49 -31.98 0.86
C ALA A 234 -5.83 -31.32 -0.37
N LEU A 235 -4.82 -31.97 -0.98
CA LEU A 235 -4.14 -31.51 -2.19
C LEU A 235 -4.86 -31.93 -3.47
N GLU A 236 -5.78 -32.89 -3.39
CA GLU A 236 -6.54 -33.42 -4.53
C GLU A 236 -7.90 -32.73 -4.78
N ARG A 237 -8.24 -31.75 -3.96
CA ARG A 237 -9.47 -30.91 -4.11
C ARG A 237 -9.12 -29.51 -4.58
#